data_36ba3ca65122589008b3db89b149bf21
#
_entry.id   36ba3ca65122589008b3db89b149bf21
#
_cell.length_a   1.000
_cell.length_b   1.000
_cell.length_c   1.000
_cell.angle_alpha   90.00
_cell.angle_beta   90.00
_cell.angle_gamma   90.00
#
_symmetry.space_group_name_H-M   'P 1'
#
loop_
_entity.id
_entity.type
_entity.pdbx_description
1 polymer ?
#
loop_
_entity_poly.entity_id
_entity_poly.type
_entity_poly.pdbx_seq_one_letter_code
_entity_poly.pdbx_strand_id
1 'polypeptide(L)'
;MDAVDIITSEVRDRIRATGIDPRIDTAASRDVIKAVIADYDERTLKGNLPVLSDPDEAFKSILDDVAGFGTLQKYLDDPDIEEIWINGPQAVFISRRGVSELTTTILTETDIYDLIERMLRTTGRRVDLSSPFVDASLPDGSRLHVVLPDITRKYPSVNIRKFISRTRSLRDLVENGTVTPAAAEFLDAAVIAGANIIVSGATQAGKTTMLNALAGSIPARERVITCE
;
A
#
# COMPACT_ATOMS: atom_id res chain seq x y z
N MET A 1 -13.68 -1.13 -25.66
CA MET A 1 -12.90 -2.09 -24.85
C MET A 1 -11.51 -2.08 -25.46
N ASP A 2 -10.52 -1.70 -24.73
CA ASP A 2 -9.14 -1.69 -25.23
C ASP A 2 -8.48 -3.07 -25.10
N ALA A 3 -7.22 -3.21 -25.55
CA ALA A 3 -6.50 -4.48 -25.50
C ALA A 3 -6.33 -4.97 -24.04
N VAL A 4 -6.02 -4.07 -23.11
CA VAL A 4 -5.79 -4.39 -21.71
C VAL A 4 -7.06 -4.89 -21.03
N ASP A 5 -8.21 -4.27 -21.33
CA ASP A 5 -9.52 -4.71 -20.81
C ASP A 5 -9.85 -6.15 -21.23
N ILE A 6 -9.61 -6.46 -22.52
CA ILE A 6 -9.89 -7.80 -23.08
C ILE A 6 -8.99 -8.84 -22.40
N ILE A 7 -7.69 -8.57 -22.32
CA ILE A 7 -6.70 -9.47 -21.70
C ILE A 7 -7.03 -9.65 -20.22
N THR A 8 -7.37 -8.59 -19.51
CA THR A 8 -7.72 -8.65 -18.08
C THR A 8 -8.93 -9.56 -17.85
N SER A 9 -9.96 -9.47 -18.71
CA SER A 9 -11.12 -10.35 -18.63
C SER A 9 -10.74 -11.81 -18.84
N GLU A 10 -9.94 -12.10 -19.88
CA GLU A 10 -9.48 -13.48 -20.18
C GLU A 10 -8.59 -14.04 -19.05
N VAL A 11 -7.72 -13.21 -18.45
CA VAL A 11 -6.89 -13.60 -17.29
C VAL A 11 -7.78 -13.97 -16.10
N ARG A 12 -8.80 -13.16 -15.80
CA ARG A 12 -9.73 -13.45 -14.70
C ARG A 12 -10.48 -14.76 -14.92
N ASP A 13 -10.94 -15.02 -16.14
CA ASP A 13 -11.64 -16.25 -16.48
C ASP A 13 -10.71 -17.48 -16.37
N ARG A 14 -9.47 -17.37 -16.84
CA ARG A 14 -8.48 -18.44 -16.74
C ARG A 14 -8.07 -18.74 -15.30
N ILE A 15 -7.89 -17.71 -14.47
CA ILE A 15 -7.63 -17.85 -13.04
C ILE A 15 -8.80 -18.54 -12.33
N ARG A 16 -10.05 -18.15 -12.64
CA ARG A 16 -11.23 -18.82 -12.08
C ARG A 16 -11.30 -20.30 -12.48
N ALA A 17 -11.02 -20.60 -13.75
CA ALA A 17 -11.05 -21.96 -14.26
C ALA A 17 -9.98 -22.86 -13.67
N THR A 18 -8.81 -22.32 -13.31
CA THR A 18 -7.70 -23.05 -12.69
C THR A 18 -7.78 -23.13 -11.17
N GLY A 19 -8.66 -22.33 -10.54
CA GLY A 19 -8.81 -22.28 -9.08
C GLY A 19 -7.60 -21.65 -8.35
N ILE A 20 -6.76 -20.90 -9.06
CA ILE A 20 -5.62 -20.18 -8.49
C ILE A 20 -6.15 -18.97 -7.68
N ASP A 21 -5.66 -18.81 -6.44
CA ASP A 21 -5.82 -17.55 -5.73
C ASP A 21 -4.64 -16.63 -6.09
N PRO A 22 -4.87 -15.52 -6.82
CA PRO A 22 -3.79 -14.67 -7.33
C PRO A 22 -2.92 -14.03 -6.26
N ARG A 23 -3.42 -13.95 -5.03
CA ARG A 23 -2.73 -13.33 -3.90
C ARG A 23 -1.85 -14.30 -3.14
N ILE A 24 -2.23 -15.57 -3.14
CA ILE A 24 -1.48 -16.65 -2.49
C ILE A 24 -0.42 -17.18 -3.44
N ASP A 25 -0.83 -17.47 -4.68
CA ASP A 25 0.06 -18.00 -5.70
C ASP A 25 0.36 -16.97 -6.79
N THR A 26 1.16 -15.98 -6.40
CA THR A 26 1.58 -14.89 -7.30
C THR A 26 2.42 -15.42 -8.46
N ALA A 27 3.17 -16.51 -8.29
CA ALA A 27 3.98 -17.09 -9.36
C ALA A 27 3.09 -17.69 -10.46
N ALA A 28 2.14 -18.54 -10.09
CA ALA A 28 1.18 -19.12 -11.04
C ALA A 28 0.35 -18.04 -11.73
N SER A 29 -0.04 -16.99 -11.00
CA SER A 29 -0.78 -15.87 -11.58
C SER A 29 0.03 -15.10 -12.62
N ARG A 30 1.32 -14.86 -12.38
CA ARG A 30 2.24 -14.26 -13.35
C ARG A 30 2.37 -15.10 -14.61
N ASP A 31 2.44 -16.42 -14.47
CA ASP A 31 2.54 -17.34 -15.61
C ASP A 31 1.25 -17.34 -16.45
N VAL A 32 0.08 -17.31 -15.78
CA VAL A 32 -1.22 -17.17 -16.47
C VAL A 32 -1.30 -15.85 -17.24
N ILE A 33 -0.92 -14.73 -16.63
CA ILE A 33 -0.95 -13.42 -17.30
C ILE A 33 -0.04 -13.42 -18.54
N LYS A 34 1.20 -13.91 -18.41
CA LYS A 34 2.14 -14.00 -19.54
C LYS A 34 1.59 -14.86 -20.67
N ALA A 35 1.01 -16.02 -20.34
CA ALA A 35 0.44 -16.92 -21.33
C ALA A 35 -0.75 -16.28 -22.08
N VAL A 36 -1.62 -15.53 -21.36
CA VAL A 36 -2.75 -14.85 -22.00
C VAL A 36 -2.30 -13.68 -22.88
N ILE A 37 -1.31 -12.89 -22.43
CA ILE A 37 -0.72 -11.82 -23.26
C ILE A 37 -0.12 -12.39 -24.54
N ALA A 38 0.68 -13.46 -24.45
CA ALA A 38 1.29 -14.09 -25.61
C ALA A 38 0.24 -14.65 -26.60
N ASP A 39 -0.80 -15.32 -26.11
CA ASP A 39 -1.92 -15.80 -26.92
C ASP A 39 -2.70 -14.66 -27.58
N TYR A 40 -2.90 -13.56 -26.85
CA TYR A 40 -3.54 -12.36 -27.40
C TYR A 40 -2.73 -11.74 -28.53
N ASP A 41 -1.40 -11.61 -28.40
CA ASP A 41 -0.52 -11.07 -29.43
C ASP A 41 -0.55 -11.94 -30.69
N GLU A 42 -0.54 -13.27 -30.57
CA GLU A 42 -0.67 -14.18 -31.70
C GLU A 42 -2.02 -14.01 -32.44
N ARG A 43 -3.11 -13.79 -31.72
CA ARG A 43 -4.44 -13.56 -32.27
C ARG A 43 -4.56 -12.20 -32.95
N THR A 44 -3.88 -11.19 -32.41
CA THR A 44 -3.85 -9.83 -32.98
C THR A 44 -3.21 -9.83 -34.38
N LEU A 45 -2.17 -10.66 -34.58
CA LEU A 45 -1.53 -10.83 -35.91
C LEU A 45 -2.47 -11.45 -36.98
N LYS A 46 -3.51 -12.15 -36.53
CA LYS A 46 -4.43 -12.91 -37.42
C LYS A 46 -5.82 -12.27 -37.58
N GLY A 47 -6.14 -11.23 -36.77
CA GLY A 47 -7.50 -10.70 -36.69
C GLY A 47 -7.58 -9.18 -36.46
N ASN A 48 -8.81 -8.69 -36.23
CA ASN A 48 -9.12 -7.28 -35.99
C ASN A 48 -9.18 -6.93 -34.47
N LEU A 49 -8.25 -7.47 -33.66
CA LEU A 49 -8.16 -7.11 -32.24
C LEU A 49 -7.33 -5.84 -32.10
N PRO A 50 -7.61 -5.00 -31.08
CA PRO A 50 -6.77 -3.86 -30.74
C PRO A 50 -5.33 -4.29 -30.47
N VAL A 51 -4.37 -3.56 -31.01
CA VAL A 51 -2.94 -3.86 -30.80
C VAL A 51 -2.54 -3.49 -29.36
N LEU A 52 -1.80 -4.36 -28.69
CA LEU A 52 -1.20 -4.07 -27.40
C LEU A 52 0.07 -3.24 -27.61
N SER A 53 0.07 -1.99 -27.11
CA SER A 53 1.16 -1.04 -27.35
C SER A 53 2.40 -1.35 -26.52
N ASP A 54 2.24 -1.78 -25.28
CA ASP A 54 3.31 -2.10 -24.34
C ASP A 54 2.93 -3.34 -23.53
N PRO A 55 3.50 -4.52 -23.85
CA PRO A 55 3.22 -5.76 -23.13
C PRO A 55 3.69 -5.75 -21.67
N ASP A 56 4.78 -5.04 -21.35
CA ASP A 56 5.32 -5.00 -19.99
C ASP A 56 4.47 -4.10 -19.08
N GLU A 57 4.02 -2.95 -19.58
CA GLU A 57 3.08 -2.08 -18.88
C GLU A 57 1.73 -2.77 -18.68
N ALA A 58 1.23 -3.46 -19.72
CA ALA A 58 0.00 -4.25 -19.63
C ALA A 58 0.12 -5.38 -18.61
N PHE A 59 1.23 -6.13 -18.62
CA PHE A 59 1.48 -7.17 -17.64
C PHE A 59 1.42 -6.63 -16.20
N LYS A 60 2.08 -5.49 -15.95
CA LYS A 60 2.08 -4.85 -14.63
C LYS A 60 0.67 -4.40 -14.25
N SER A 61 -0.02 -3.71 -15.12
CA SER A 61 -1.39 -3.23 -14.90
C SER A 61 -2.37 -4.36 -14.59
N ILE A 62 -2.30 -5.46 -15.35
CA ILE A 62 -3.14 -6.63 -15.15
C ILE A 62 -2.81 -7.34 -13.84
N LEU A 63 -1.53 -7.46 -13.49
CA LEU A 63 -1.10 -8.05 -12.23
C LEU A 63 -1.61 -7.23 -11.04
N ASP A 64 -1.50 -5.90 -11.11
CA ASP A 64 -1.99 -4.98 -10.07
C ASP A 64 -3.51 -5.07 -9.92
N ASP A 65 -4.25 -5.28 -11.02
CA ASP A 65 -5.70 -5.42 -11.00
C ASP A 65 -6.16 -6.78 -10.46
N VAL A 66 -5.46 -7.85 -10.78
CA VAL A 66 -5.84 -9.23 -10.44
C VAL A 66 -5.34 -9.64 -9.05
N ALA A 67 -4.09 -9.32 -8.72
CA ALA A 67 -3.43 -9.73 -7.48
C ALA A 67 -3.23 -8.59 -6.48
N GLY A 68 -3.25 -7.34 -6.94
CA GLY A 68 -3.04 -6.15 -6.13
C GLY A 68 -4.31 -5.37 -5.84
N PHE A 69 -4.12 -4.05 -5.64
CA PHE A 69 -5.19 -3.10 -5.36
C PHE A 69 -5.51 -2.22 -6.59
N GLY A 70 -5.32 -2.75 -7.79
CA GLY A 70 -5.68 -2.10 -9.05
C GLY A 70 -4.98 -0.76 -9.22
N THR A 71 -5.74 0.27 -9.60
CA THR A 71 -5.23 1.62 -9.87
C THR A 71 -4.57 2.30 -8.67
N LEU A 72 -4.79 1.79 -7.44
CA LEU A 72 -4.12 2.31 -6.24
C LEU A 72 -2.73 1.70 -6.03
N GLN A 73 -2.39 0.58 -6.69
CA GLN A 73 -1.13 -0.12 -6.46
C GLN A 73 0.08 0.79 -6.69
N LYS A 74 0.06 1.61 -7.72
CA LYS A 74 1.12 2.59 -8.02
C LYS A 74 1.40 3.57 -6.87
N TYR A 75 0.38 3.93 -6.08
CA TYR A 75 0.55 4.80 -4.92
C TYR A 75 1.02 4.04 -3.68
N LEU A 76 0.59 2.79 -3.56
CA LEU A 76 1.05 1.90 -2.49
C LEU A 76 2.53 1.53 -2.66
N ASP A 77 2.98 1.33 -3.90
CA ASP A 77 4.37 0.99 -4.22
C ASP A 77 5.32 2.19 -4.14
N ASP A 78 4.81 3.43 -4.31
CA ASP A 78 5.64 4.63 -4.29
C ASP A 78 6.13 4.94 -2.87
N PRO A 79 7.46 4.83 -2.58
CA PRO A 79 8.01 5.04 -1.25
C PRO A 79 7.89 6.49 -0.74
N ASP A 80 7.60 7.44 -1.62
CA ASP A 80 7.46 8.84 -1.25
C ASP A 80 6.03 9.21 -0.83
N ILE A 81 5.06 8.33 -1.07
CA ILE A 81 3.67 8.51 -0.66
C ILE A 81 3.48 7.93 0.74
N GLU A 82 3.01 8.76 1.65
CA GLU A 82 2.80 8.45 3.07
C GLU A 82 1.36 8.04 3.37
N GLU A 83 0.42 8.63 2.64
CA GLU A 83 -1.00 8.46 2.89
C GLU A 83 -1.81 8.53 1.60
N ILE A 84 -2.91 7.79 1.52
CA ILE A 84 -3.85 7.77 0.40
C ILE A 84 -5.26 7.94 0.97
N TRP A 85 -6.04 8.88 0.42
CA TRP A 85 -7.44 9.08 0.79
C TRP A 85 -8.36 8.92 -0.41
N ILE A 86 -9.46 8.21 -0.22
CA ILE A 86 -10.56 8.16 -1.17
C ILE A 86 -11.76 8.76 -0.47
N ASN A 87 -12.20 9.93 -0.94
CA ASN A 87 -13.38 10.63 -0.44
C ASN A 87 -14.54 10.57 -1.45
N GLY A 88 -14.36 9.82 -2.53
CA GLY A 88 -15.33 9.61 -3.60
C GLY A 88 -14.66 9.30 -4.93
N PRO A 89 -15.45 9.03 -5.98
CA PRO A 89 -14.99 8.57 -7.28
C PRO A 89 -13.92 9.45 -7.95
N GLN A 90 -14.03 10.77 -7.81
CA GLN A 90 -13.10 11.75 -8.39
C GLN A 90 -12.22 12.42 -7.32
N ALA A 91 -12.22 11.90 -6.11
CA ALA A 91 -11.58 12.52 -4.96
C ALA A 91 -10.61 11.54 -4.30
N VAL A 92 -9.60 11.12 -5.08
CA VAL A 92 -8.48 10.30 -4.64
C VAL A 92 -7.28 11.21 -4.41
N PHE A 93 -6.89 11.35 -3.14
CA PHE A 93 -5.77 12.19 -2.71
C PHE A 93 -4.62 11.32 -2.23
N ILE A 94 -3.43 11.86 -2.29
CA ILE A 94 -2.22 11.30 -1.69
C ILE A 94 -1.52 12.35 -0.84
N SER A 95 -0.75 11.92 0.15
CA SER A 95 0.27 12.75 0.81
C SER A 95 1.64 12.28 0.35
N ARG A 96 2.37 13.19 -0.26
CA ARG A 96 3.75 12.98 -0.70
C ARG A 96 4.67 13.92 0.05
N ARG A 97 5.56 13.39 0.89
CA ARG A 97 6.49 14.21 1.70
C ARG A 97 5.77 15.30 2.52
N GLY A 98 4.62 14.95 3.11
CA GLY A 98 3.81 15.87 3.90
C GLY A 98 2.95 16.87 3.10
N VAL A 99 2.96 16.82 1.77
CA VAL A 99 2.11 17.66 0.90
C VAL A 99 0.96 16.82 0.35
N SER A 100 -0.26 17.32 0.53
CA SER A 100 -1.47 16.68 0.01
C SER A 100 -1.71 17.07 -1.45
N GLU A 101 -1.98 16.08 -2.30
CA GLU A 101 -2.20 16.25 -3.74
C GLU A 101 -3.48 15.51 -4.17
N LEU A 102 -4.30 16.13 -5.00
CA LEU A 102 -5.38 15.45 -5.71
C LEU A 102 -4.77 14.70 -6.90
N THR A 103 -5.08 13.42 -7.01
CA THR A 103 -4.58 12.59 -8.11
C THR A 103 -5.48 12.70 -9.36
N THR A 104 -4.97 12.20 -10.48
CA THR A 104 -5.76 12.04 -11.72
C THR A 104 -6.55 10.72 -11.76
N THR A 105 -6.49 9.91 -10.70
CA THR A 105 -7.20 8.63 -10.65
C THR A 105 -8.70 8.88 -10.47
N ILE A 106 -9.48 8.29 -11.37
CA ILE A 106 -10.94 8.28 -11.34
C ILE A 106 -11.37 6.85 -11.07
N LEU A 107 -12.23 6.66 -10.07
CA LEU A 107 -12.84 5.39 -9.69
C LEU A 107 -14.34 5.47 -9.98
N THR A 108 -14.98 4.33 -10.10
CA THR A 108 -16.43 4.23 -9.95
C THR A 108 -16.77 3.94 -8.48
N GLU A 109 -18.04 4.09 -8.11
CA GLU A 109 -18.49 3.71 -6.78
C GLU A 109 -18.28 2.22 -6.51
N THR A 110 -18.52 1.39 -7.53
CA THR A 110 -18.26 -0.06 -7.47
C THR A 110 -16.78 -0.35 -7.22
N ASP A 111 -15.86 0.35 -7.90
CA ASP A 111 -14.42 0.16 -7.69
C ASP A 111 -14.01 0.45 -6.25
N ILE A 112 -14.61 1.47 -5.61
CA ILE A 112 -14.31 1.81 -4.22
C ILE A 112 -14.74 0.67 -3.29
N TYR A 113 -15.95 0.11 -3.46
CA TYR A 113 -16.42 -1.01 -2.66
C TYR A 113 -15.59 -2.28 -2.90
N ASP A 114 -15.24 -2.57 -4.13
CA ASP A 114 -14.37 -3.71 -4.47
C ASP A 114 -12.97 -3.57 -3.86
N LEU A 115 -12.43 -2.36 -3.83
CA LEU A 115 -11.16 -2.06 -3.16
C LEU A 115 -11.26 -2.28 -1.64
N ILE A 116 -12.32 -1.76 -1.01
CA ILE A 116 -12.58 -1.96 0.42
C ILE A 116 -12.67 -3.44 0.75
N GLU A 117 -13.48 -4.21 -0.01
CA GLU A 117 -13.64 -5.64 0.21
C GLU A 117 -12.30 -6.37 0.05
N ARG A 118 -11.55 -6.07 -1.01
CA ARG A 118 -10.23 -6.67 -1.27
C ARG A 118 -9.24 -6.40 -0.13
N MET A 119 -9.18 -5.17 0.37
CA MET A 119 -8.29 -4.79 1.47
C MET A 119 -8.69 -5.49 2.77
N LEU A 120 -9.97 -5.48 3.12
CA LEU A 120 -10.46 -6.08 4.36
C LEU A 120 -10.36 -7.60 4.38
N ARG A 121 -10.51 -8.26 3.23
CA ARG A 121 -10.40 -9.72 3.13
C ARG A 121 -9.04 -10.24 3.63
N THR A 122 -7.96 -9.49 3.43
CA THR A 122 -6.63 -9.85 3.91
C THR A 122 -6.46 -9.69 5.42
N THR A 123 -7.34 -8.93 6.06
CA THR A 123 -7.25 -8.56 7.49
C THR A 123 -8.18 -9.39 8.37
N GLY A 124 -9.09 -10.14 7.78
CA GLY A 124 -10.15 -10.84 8.51
C GLY A 124 -11.22 -9.91 9.12
N ARG A 125 -11.16 -8.62 8.83
CA ARG A 125 -12.13 -7.61 9.27
C ARG A 125 -13.25 -7.45 8.25
N ARG A 126 -14.39 -6.91 8.70
CA ARG A 126 -15.54 -6.57 7.87
C ARG A 126 -16.08 -5.21 8.23
N VAL A 127 -16.72 -4.56 7.27
CA VAL A 127 -17.48 -3.33 7.47
C VAL A 127 -18.87 -3.54 6.87
N ASP A 128 -19.89 -3.18 7.59
CA ASP A 128 -21.30 -3.30 7.19
C ASP A 128 -22.17 -2.24 7.89
N LEU A 129 -23.46 -2.25 7.62
CA LEU A 129 -24.42 -1.28 8.20
C LEU A 129 -24.49 -1.34 9.73
N SER A 130 -24.18 -2.49 10.34
CA SER A 130 -24.18 -2.64 11.81
C SER A 130 -22.88 -2.12 12.44
N SER A 131 -21.80 -2.12 11.67
CA SER A 131 -20.49 -1.57 12.03
C SER A 131 -19.98 -0.74 10.84
N PRO A 132 -20.44 0.52 10.67
CA PRO A 132 -20.22 1.30 9.45
C PRO A 132 -18.84 1.94 9.36
N PHE A 133 -17.92 1.56 10.22
CA PHE A 133 -16.51 1.92 10.15
C PHE A 133 -15.63 0.76 10.63
N VAL A 134 -14.40 0.72 10.15
CA VAL A 134 -13.42 -0.30 10.51
C VAL A 134 -12.00 0.24 10.47
N ASP A 135 -11.21 -0.16 11.47
CA ASP A 135 -9.75 -0.03 11.50
C ASP A 135 -9.12 -1.39 11.24
N ALA A 136 -8.14 -1.46 10.35
CA ALA A 136 -7.44 -2.68 10.01
C ALA A 136 -5.96 -2.39 9.71
N SER A 137 -5.15 -3.45 9.74
CA SER A 137 -3.76 -3.38 9.27
C SER A 137 -3.63 -4.25 8.02
N LEU A 138 -3.11 -3.68 6.96
CA LEU A 138 -2.80 -4.40 5.72
C LEU A 138 -1.56 -5.28 5.90
N PRO A 139 -1.32 -6.27 5.03
CA PRO A 139 -0.17 -7.19 5.15
C PRO A 139 1.20 -6.50 5.14
N ASP A 140 1.31 -5.34 4.51
CA ASP A 140 2.53 -4.50 4.48
C ASP A 140 2.73 -3.65 5.74
N GLY A 141 1.82 -3.76 6.73
CA GLY A 141 1.83 -2.96 7.95
C GLY A 141 1.13 -1.62 7.82
N SER A 142 0.63 -1.25 6.64
CA SER A 142 -0.15 -0.03 6.45
C SER A 142 -1.44 -0.06 7.27
N ARG A 143 -1.85 1.07 7.81
CA ARG A 143 -3.13 1.21 8.53
C ARG A 143 -4.23 1.60 7.56
N LEU A 144 -5.33 0.87 7.59
CA LEU A 144 -6.52 1.12 6.81
C LEU A 144 -7.65 1.57 7.72
N HIS A 145 -8.26 2.69 7.41
CA HIS A 145 -9.51 3.16 8.03
C HIS A 145 -10.58 3.33 6.96
N VAL A 146 -11.73 2.73 7.16
CA VAL A 146 -12.87 2.81 6.24
C VAL A 146 -14.11 3.27 6.99
N VAL A 147 -14.88 4.19 6.40
CA VAL A 147 -16.16 4.66 6.92
C VAL A 147 -17.18 4.61 5.79
N LEU A 148 -18.33 3.95 6.04
CA LEU A 148 -19.41 3.80 5.05
C LEU A 148 -20.28 5.07 4.91
N PRO A 149 -21.07 5.18 3.82
CA PRO A 149 -21.93 6.33 3.53
C PRO A 149 -22.97 6.64 4.60
N ASP A 150 -23.33 5.66 5.43
CA ASP A 150 -24.24 5.86 6.57
C ASP A 150 -23.75 6.93 7.55
N ILE A 151 -22.43 7.13 7.61
CA ILE A 151 -21.78 8.19 8.39
C ILE A 151 -21.33 9.34 7.49
N THR A 152 -20.68 9.05 6.35
CA THR A 152 -20.10 10.06 5.45
C THR A 152 -21.14 10.71 4.52
N ARG A 153 -22.33 10.15 4.43
CA ARG A 153 -23.53 10.57 3.68
C ARG A 153 -23.54 10.27 2.19
N LYS A 154 -22.44 10.31 1.47
CA LYS A 154 -22.48 10.18 0.00
C LYS A 154 -21.64 9.01 -0.52
N TYR A 155 -20.38 8.95 -0.18
CA TYR A 155 -19.45 7.91 -0.62
C TYR A 155 -18.71 7.34 0.58
N PRO A 156 -18.22 6.10 0.49
CA PRO A 156 -17.29 5.59 1.49
C PRO A 156 -16.06 6.50 1.58
N SER A 157 -15.57 6.71 2.80
CA SER A 157 -14.27 7.34 3.03
C SER A 157 -13.25 6.25 3.35
N VAL A 158 -12.15 6.23 2.62
CA VAL A 158 -11.04 5.29 2.83
C VAL A 158 -9.79 6.08 3.11
N ASN A 159 -9.09 5.75 4.18
CA ASN A 159 -7.77 6.29 4.50
C ASN A 159 -6.78 5.13 4.64
N ILE A 160 -5.68 5.21 3.91
CA ILE A 160 -4.58 4.26 3.99
C ILE A 160 -3.34 5.02 4.41
N ARG A 161 -2.85 4.77 5.62
CA ARG A 161 -1.61 5.35 6.12
C ARG A 161 -0.51 4.30 6.01
N LYS A 162 0.44 4.55 5.08
CA LYS A 162 1.52 3.60 4.80
C LYS A 162 2.51 3.53 5.95
N PHE A 163 3.00 2.32 6.18
CA PHE A 163 4.11 2.10 7.09
C PHE A 163 5.43 2.40 6.36
N ILE A 164 5.90 3.65 6.46
CA ILE A 164 7.17 4.06 5.85
C ILE A 164 8.24 4.13 6.94
N SER A 165 9.08 3.12 7.01
CA SER A 165 10.26 3.14 7.88
C SER A 165 11.50 3.53 7.07
N ARG A 166 11.70 4.84 6.85
CA ARG A 166 12.90 5.38 6.18
C ARG A 166 14.10 5.49 7.12
N THR A 167 13.85 5.71 8.39
CA THR A 167 14.85 5.94 9.41
C THR A 167 14.84 4.79 10.39
N ARG A 168 15.89 3.99 10.41
CA ARG A 168 16.04 2.80 11.26
C ARG A 168 17.18 2.91 12.26
N SER A 169 18.01 3.97 12.15
CA SER A 169 19.20 4.14 12.98
C SER A 169 19.44 5.62 13.29
N LEU A 170 20.23 5.87 14.34
CA LEU A 170 20.72 7.21 14.66
C LEU A 170 21.59 7.79 13.52
N ARG A 171 22.26 6.93 12.76
CA ARG A 171 23.04 7.33 11.61
C ARG A 171 22.13 7.94 10.51
N ASP A 172 20.99 7.33 10.21
CA ASP A 172 20.05 7.88 9.25
C ASP A 172 19.55 9.27 9.67
N LEU A 173 19.39 9.49 11.01
CA LEU A 173 19.01 10.79 11.55
C LEU A 173 20.12 11.84 11.39
N VAL A 174 21.38 11.42 11.43
CA VAL A 174 22.51 12.32 11.12
C VAL A 174 22.56 12.65 9.64
N GLU A 175 22.43 11.64 8.78
CA GLU A 175 22.47 11.81 7.32
C GLU A 175 21.37 12.74 6.80
N ASN A 176 20.17 12.69 7.40
CA ASN A 176 19.06 13.59 7.05
C ASN A 176 19.06 14.93 7.81
N GLY A 177 20.09 15.18 8.65
CA GLY A 177 20.27 16.44 9.38
C GLY A 177 19.34 16.63 10.60
N THR A 178 18.65 15.60 11.05
CA THR A 178 17.77 15.67 12.23
C THR A 178 18.53 15.81 13.54
N VAL A 179 19.68 15.14 13.65
CA VAL A 179 20.58 15.22 14.83
C VAL A 179 22.03 15.45 14.38
N THR A 180 22.84 16.05 15.24
CA THR A 180 24.28 16.17 14.99
C THR A 180 24.97 14.83 15.26
N PRO A 181 26.16 14.56 14.68
CA PRO A 181 26.95 13.36 14.99
C PRO A 181 27.20 13.20 16.49
N ALA A 182 27.61 14.27 17.18
CA ALA A 182 27.87 14.24 18.61
C ALA A 182 26.61 13.91 19.44
N ALA A 183 25.43 14.40 19.02
CA ALA A 183 24.16 14.06 19.67
C ALA A 183 23.81 12.59 19.43
N ALA A 184 24.05 12.05 18.23
CA ALA A 184 23.82 10.65 17.92
C ALA A 184 24.73 9.73 18.77
N GLU A 185 26.02 10.04 18.91
CA GLU A 185 26.96 9.31 19.78
C GLU A 185 26.52 9.32 21.25
N PHE A 186 26.06 10.47 21.75
CA PHE A 186 25.55 10.58 23.11
C PHE A 186 24.28 9.73 23.31
N LEU A 187 23.34 9.79 22.37
CA LEU A 187 22.09 9.02 22.44
C LEU A 187 22.36 7.51 22.35
N ASP A 188 23.27 7.09 21.49
CA ASP A 188 23.70 5.70 21.37
C ASP A 188 24.28 5.18 22.70
N ALA A 189 25.22 5.93 23.28
CA ALA A 189 25.80 5.61 24.59
C ALA A 189 24.74 5.56 25.71
N ALA A 190 23.78 6.48 25.69
CA ALA A 190 22.70 6.51 26.68
C ALA A 190 21.79 5.28 26.59
N VAL A 191 21.46 4.83 25.36
CA VAL A 191 20.67 3.60 25.13
C VAL A 191 21.45 2.37 25.59
N ILE A 192 22.73 2.25 25.22
CA ILE A 192 23.59 1.12 25.63
C ILE A 192 23.75 1.07 27.16
N ALA A 193 23.83 2.23 27.81
CA ALA A 193 23.88 2.33 29.27
C ALA A 193 22.56 2.03 29.97
N GLY A 194 21.47 1.79 29.26
CA GLY A 194 20.15 1.50 29.84
C GLY A 194 19.45 2.71 30.43
N ALA A 195 19.72 3.92 29.95
CA ALA A 195 19.06 5.12 30.40
C ALA A 195 17.56 5.13 30.10
N ASN A 196 16.75 5.70 30.98
CA ASN A 196 15.35 5.96 30.74
C ASN A 196 15.22 7.19 29.81
N ILE A 197 14.64 7.02 28.64
CA ILE A 197 14.54 8.07 27.62
C ILE A 197 13.06 8.35 27.31
N ILE A 198 12.69 9.63 27.30
CA ILE A 198 11.36 10.09 26.88
C ILE A 198 11.53 10.93 25.63
N VAL A 199 10.82 10.55 24.57
CA VAL A 199 10.74 11.32 23.31
C VAL A 199 9.40 12.04 23.27
N SER A 200 9.40 13.36 23.27
CA SER A 200 8.20 14.19 23.23
C SER A 200 8.19 15.17 22.07
N GLY A 201 7.02 15.65 21.71
CA GLY A 201 6.84 16.60 20.59
C GLY A 201 5.41 16.60 20.07
N ALA A 202 5.09 17.53 19.17
CA ALA A 202 3.78 17.66 18.53
C ALA A 202 3.44 16.45 17.65
N THR A 203 2.20 16.37 17.19
CA THR A 203 1.79 15.37 16.18
C THR A 203 2.65 15.54 14.93
N GLN A 204 3.06 14.44 14.33
CA GLN A 204 3.95 14.38 13.14
C GLN A 204 5.37 14.97 13.35
N ALA A 205 5.78 15.27 14.57
CA ALA A 205 7.13 15.78 14.88
C ALA A 205 8.25 14.71 14.78
N GLY A 206 7.97 13.50 14.34
CA GLY A 206 8.97 12.44 14.19
C GLY A 206 9.28 11.66 15.49
N LYS A 207 8.41 11.72 16.51
CA LYS A 207 8.62 10.99 17.79
C LYS A 207 8.88 9.50 17.59
N THR A 208 8.00 8.82 16.85
CA THR A 208 8.14 7.39 16.57
C THR A 208 9.38 7.09 15.72
N THR A 209 9.72 7.96 14.79
CA THR A 209 10.96 7.85 13.99
C THR A 209 12.20 7.91 14.88
N MET A 210 12.25 8.88 15.81
CA MET A 210 13.33 8.98 16.79
C MET A 210 13.38 7.76 17.71
N LEU A 211 12.22 7.30 18.19
CA LEU A 211 12.13 6.12 19.06
C LEU A 211 12.64 4.86 18.36
N ASN A 212 12.26 4.66 17.08
CA ASN A 212 12.75 3.54 16.28
C ASN A 212 14.26 3.61 16.03
N ALA A 213 14.80 4.81 15.80
CA ALA A 213 16.25 5.00 15.62
C ALA A 213 17.01 4.69 16.92
N LEU A 214 16.49 5.10 18.07
CA LEU A 214 17.05 4.76 19.41
C LEU A 214 16.97 3.26 19.67
N ALA A 215 15.85 2.62 19.31
CA ALA A 215 15.69 1.17 19.48
C ALA A 215 16.72 0.37 18.65
N GLY A 216 17.20 0.92 17.52
CA GLY A 216 18.29 0.34 16.74
C GLY A 216 19.65 0.26 17.46
N SER A 217 19.83 1.04 18.52
CA SER A 217 21.04 1.02 19.38
C SER A 217 20.97 0.00 20.53
N ILE A 218 19.81 -0.64 20.73
CA ILE A 218 19.65 -1.62 21.81
C ILE A 218 20.47 -2.87 21.45
N PRO A 219 21.36 -3.35 22.36
CA PRO A 219 22.15 -4.53 22.11
C PRO A 219 21.27 -5.76 21.82
N ALA A 220 21.66 -6.58 20.83
CA ALA A 220 20.87 -7.73 20.35
C ALA A 220 20.58 -8.79 21.45
N ARG A 221 21.32 -8.77 22.55
CA ARG A 221 21.11 -9.67 23.70
C ARG A 221 19.99 -9.22 24.63
N GLU A 222 19.53 -7.98 24.49
CA GLU A 222 18.51 -7.41 25.37
C GLU A 222 17.10 -7.83 24.90
N ARG A 223 16.23 -8.05 25.85
CA ARG A 223 14.82 -8.34 25.58
C ARG A 223 14.03 -7.04 25.47
N VAL A 224 13.43 -6.82 24.31
CA VAL A 224 12.59 -5.64 24.04
C VAL A 224 11.12 -6.05 23.98
N ILE A 225 10.26 -5.25 24.61
CA ILE A 225 8.80 -5.37 24.51
C ILE A 225 8.29 -4.02 24.02
N THR A 226 7.55 -4.03 22.91
CA THR A 226 6.87 -2.83 22.36
C THR A 226 5.42 -2.84 22.80
N CYS A 227 4.91 -1.68 23.24
CA CYS A 227 3.50 -1.45 23.56
C CYS A 227 3.01 -0.28 22.70
N GLU A 228 1.96 -0.51 21.90
CA GLU A 228 1.29 0.51 21.06
C GLU A 228 -0.18 0.66 21.48
#